data_edd9f75c6bcbb43dab61ddeca6a4b02d
#
_entry.id   edd9f75c6bcbb43dab61ddeca6a4b02d
#
_cell.length_a   1.000
_cell.length_b   1.000
_cell.length_c   1.000
_cell.angle_alpha   90.00
_cell.angle_beta   90.00
_cell.angle_gamma   90.00
#
_symmetry.space_group_name_H-M   'P 1'
#
loop_
_entity.id
_entity.type
_entity.pdbx_description
1 polymer ?
#
loop_
_entity_poly.entity_id
_entity_poly.type
_entity_poly.pdbx_seq_one_letter_code
_entity_poly.pdbx_strand_id
1 'polypeptide(L)'
;MSIPLILASQSRPRRDVLFSAGICPTIRVSHVDEPAALEREAAALGVTVNDLSVEQRVMILATAKAEAVHQAYRNIADTAAHARGERVVGFPLRAADDRDASSAGTAARTDSAQSADETKTRDFSGIAIPTVAEPIADFVDGRPSLTCSKAGPLILGCDSMFLLNGECYGKPHSEEVARERLRAMRGATGELWTGHCLIDFASGRMVRGASKATLHFCEYSDLDIERYIATGEPLEVAGSFTLEGFGGAFIDSIEGDPHGIIGLSLPLARRLAAQLGVEWTDLWNVTRSDLAPDAEYDAKTGAAKPLPPKELSLIHI
;
A
#
# COMPACT_ATOMS: atom_id res chain seq x y z
N MET A 1 -1.75 21.15 12.28
CA MET A 1 -2.31 19.83 12.67
C MET A 1 -2.02 18.88 11.52
N SER A 2 -1.50 17.68 11.83
CA SER A 2 -1.24 16.65 10.81
C SER A 2 -2.54 16.11 10.22
N ILE A 3 -2.49 15.70 8.94
CA ILE A 3 -3.59 15.00 8.28
C ILE A 3 -3.58 13.56 8.80
N PRO A 4 -4.70 13.04 9.34
CA PRO A 4 -4.76 11.67 9.80
C PRO A 4 -4.63 10.66 8.65
N LEU A 5 -3.85 9.59 8.85
CA LEU A 5 -3.77 8.44 7.95
C LEU A 5 -4.45 7.23 8.58
N ILE A 6 -5.36 6.60 7.85
CA ILE A 6 -6.03 5.36 8.23
C ILE A 6 -5.44 4.23 7.38
N LEU A 7 -4.82 3.24 8.01
CA LEU A 7 -4.27 2.07 7.32
C LEU A 7 -5.31 0.96 7.30
N ALA A 8 -5.79 0.60 6.11
CA ALA A 8 -6.78 -0.46 5.87
C ALA A 8 -6.12 -1.86 5.91
N SER A 9 -5.37 -2.17 6.99
CA SER A 9 -4.62 -3.41 7.15
C SER A 9 -4.39 -3.73 8.62
N GLN A 10 -4.32 -5.02 8.95
CA GLN A 10 -3.87 -5.49 10.27
C GLN A 10 -2.36 -5.81 10.29
N SER A 11 -1.66 -5.67 9.17
CA SER A 11 -0.23 -6.00 9.07
C SER A 11 0.61 -5.11 9.98
N ARG A 12 1.30 -5.74 10.95
CA ARG A 12 2.23 -5.04 11.84
C ARG A 12 3.41 -4.45 11.07
N PRO A 13 4.08 -5.17 10.14
CA PRO A 13 5.18 -4.60 9.36
C PRO A 13 4.80 -3.30 8.62
N ARG A 14 3.63 -3.24 7.99
CA ARG A 14 3.16 -2.01 7.31
C ARG A 14 3.01 -0.84 8.27
N ARG A 15 2.47 -1.09 9.46
CA ARG A 15 2.36 -0.08 10.51
C ARG A 15 3.73 0.40 10.95
N ASP A 16 4.67 -0.52 11.16
CA ASP A 16 6.01 -0.21 11.67
C ASP A 16 6.82 0.57 10.61
N VAL A 17 6.64 0.30 9.31
CA VAL A 17 7.20 1.12 8.21
C VAL A 17 6.68 2.56 8.28
N LEU A 18 5.37 2.77 8.42
CA LEU A 18 4.79 4.11 8.55
C LEU A 18 5.28 4.81 9.82
N PHE A 19 5.30 4.11 10.95
CA PHE A 19 5.75 4.66 12.22
C PHE A 19 7.21 5.12 12.16
N SER A 20 8.10 4.31 11.56
CA SER A 20 9.51 4.68 11.33
C SER A 20 9.66 5.89 10.40
N ALA A 21 8.68 6.13 9.52
CA ALA A 21 8.63 7.27 8.62
C ALA A 21 7.96 8.52 9.23
N GLY A 22 7.68 8.50 10.56
CA GLY A 22 7.08 9.62 11.27
C GLY A 22 5.55 9.67 11.26
N ILE A 23 4.89 8.57 10.85
CA ILE A 23 3.43 8.51 10.71
C ILE A 23 2.87 7.40 11.59
N CYS A 24 2.13 7.75 12.64
CA CYS A 24 1.34 6.80 13.42
C CYS A 24 -0.06 6.71 12.82
N PRO A 25 -0.38 5.63 12.06
CA PRO A 25 -1.68 5.51 11.41
C PRO A 25 -2.75 5.00 12.38
N THR A 26 -4.01 5.36 12.11
CA THR A 26 -5.15 4.66 12.69
C THR A 26 -5.33 3.34 11.95
N ILE A 27 -5.37 2.22 12.67
CA ILE A 27 -5.54 0.89 12.08
C ILE A 27 -7.03 0.55 11.95
N ARG A 28 -7.44 0.14 10.75
CA ARG A 28 -8.78 -0.37 10.48
C ARG A 28 -8.71 -1.58 9.57
N VAL A 29 -9.12 -2.74 10.07
CA VAL A 29 -9.17 -3.97 9.26
C VAL A 29 -10.33 -3.88 8.26
N SER A 30 -10.05 -4.23 7.01
CA SER A 30 -11.01 -4.08 5.90
C SER A 30 -12.02 -5.24 5.80
N HIS A 31 -11.65 -6.44 6.29
CA HIS A 31 -12.46 -7.66 6.19
C HIS A 31 -12.94 -7.99 4.76
N VAL A 32 -12.11 -7.70 3.76
CA VAL A 32 -12.41 -8.00 2.36
C VAL A 32 -12.30 -9.50 2.09
N ASP A 33 -13.27 -10.06 1.37
CA ASP A 33 -13.16 -11.37 0.74
C ASP A 33 -12.29 -11.22 -0.52
N GLU A 34 -11.01 -11.56 -0.40
CA GLU A 34 -10.01 -11.34 -1.45
C GLU A 34 -10.30 -12.15 -2.73
N PRO A 35 -10.66 -13.46 -2.66
CA PRO A 35 -11.08 -14.23 -3.82
C PRO A 35 -12.27 -13.61 -4.54
N ALA A 36 -13.32 -13.26 -3.82
CA ALA A 36 -14.51 -12.66 -4.41
C ALA A 36 -14.23 -11.27 -5.03
N ALA A 37 -13.30 -10.51 -4.46
CA ALA A 37 -12.88 -9.23 -5.04
C ALA A 37 -12.16 -9.42 -6.37
N LEU A 38 -11.24 -10.38 -6.47
CA LEU A 38 -10.54 -10.70 -7.71
C LEU A 38 -11.49 -11.24 -8.78
N GLU A 39 -12.40 -12.15 -8.41
CA GLU A 39 -13.40 -12.71 -9.35
C GLU A 39 -14.30 -11.63 -9.92
N ARG A 40 -14.79 -10.73 -9.09
CA ARG A 40 -15.67 -9.63 -9.51
C ARG A 40 -14.97 -8.70 -10.51
N GLU A 41 -13.73 -8.29 -10.22
CA GLU A 41 -12.99 -7.41 -11.10
C GLU A 41 -12.55 -8.11 -12.40
N ALA A 42 -12.13 -9.37 -12.34
CA ALA A 42 -11.81 -10.16 -13.52
C ALA A 42 -13.05 -10.30 -14.43
N ALA A 43 -14.23 -10.59 -13.86
CA ALA A 43 -15.47 -10.66 -14.61
C ALA A 43 -15.85 -9.31 -15.24
N ALA A 44 -15.65 -8.19 -14.53
CA ALA A 44 -15.88 -6.84 -15.07
C ALA A 44 -14.97 -6.52 -16.27
N LEU A 45 -13.76 -7.12 -16.32
CA LEU A 45 -12.82 -7.01 -17.42
C LEU A 45 -13.04 -8.03 -18.53
N GLY A 46 -13.94 -9.00 -18.34
CA GLY A 46 -14.19 -10.08 -19.29
C GLY A 46 -13.08 -11.14 -19.36
N VAL A 47 -12.31 -11.29 -18.28
CA VAL A 47 -11.20 -12.24 -18.16
C VAL A 47 -11.40 -13.16 -16.95
N THR A 48 -10.53 -14.16 -16.78
CA THR A 48 -10.48 -14.97 -15.56
C THR A 48 -9.45 -14.40 -14.57
N VAL A 49 -9.53 -14.81 -13.29
CA VAL A 49 -8.52 -14.40 -12.29
C VAL A 49 -7.11 -14.81 -12.69
N ASN A 50 -6.97 -15.93 -13.42
CA ASN A 50 -5.66 -16.43 -13.87
C ASN A 50 -5.04 -15.54 -14.96
N ASP A 51 -5.84 -14.82 -15.71
CA ASP A 51 -5.38 -13.91 -16.76
C ASP A 51 -4.91 -12.55 -16.20
N LEU A 52 -5.22 -12.26 -14.92
CA LEU A 52 -4.76 -11.05 -14.25
C LEU A 52 -3.27 -11.16 -13.93
N SER A 53 -2.51 -10.12 -14.30
CA SER A 53 -1.11 -10.00 -13.87
C SER A 53 -1.00 -9.84 -12.34
N VAL A 54 0.18 -10.10 -11.78
CA VAL A 54 0.42 -9.91 -10.34
C VAL A 54 0.18 -8.45 -9.93
N GLU A 55 0.62 -7.50 -10.77
CA GLU A 55 0.37 -6.07 -10.56
C GLU A 55 -1.12 -5.76 -10.47
N GLN A 56 -1.92 -6.28 -11.40
CA GLN A 56 -3.37 -6.10 -11.37
C GLN A 56 -4.00 -6.67 -10.10
N ARG A 57 -3.60 -7.89 -9.70
CA ARG A 57 -4.14 -8.54 -8.51
C ARG A 57 -3.86 -7.73 -7.24
N VAL A 58 -2.60 -7.28 -7.03
CA VAL A 58 -2.27 -6.50 -5.83
C VAL A 58 -2.95 -5.13 -5.82
N MET A 59 -3.15 -4.50 -6.99
CA MET A 59 -3.89 -3.24 -7.09
C MET A 59 -5.39 -3.41 -6.82
N ILE A 60 -6.00 -4.46 -7.35
CA ILE A 60 -7.42 -4.79 -7.08
C ILE A 60 -7.63 -4.99 -5.58
N LEU A 61 -6.80 -5.80 -4.93
CA LEU A 61 -6.93 -6.08 -3.51
C LEU A 61 -6.65 -4.85 -2.63
N ALA A 62 -5.62 -4.06 -2.97
CA ALA A 62 -5.35 -2.81 -2.28
C ALA A 62 -6.53 -1.82 -2.38
N THR A 63 -7.14 -1.74 -3.57
CA THR A 63 -8.32 -0.90 -3.83
C THR A 63 -9.51 -1.38 -3.00
N ALA A 64 -9.84 -2.66 -3.08
CA ALA A 64 -10.96 -3.24 -2.34
C ALA A 64 -10.82 -3.01 -0.81
N LYS A 65 -9.59 -3.13 -0.27
CA LYS A 65 -9.31 -2.86 1.15
C LYS A 65 -9.54 -1.40 1.53
N ALA A 66 -9.06 -0.47 0.70
CA ALA A 66 -9.26 0.96 0.95
C ALA A 66 -10.74 1.36 0.85
N GLU A 67 -11.45 0.87 -0.17
CA GLU A 67 -12.87 1.14 -0.37
C GLU A 67 -13.74 0.59 0.76
N ALA A 68 -13.47 -0.63 1.23
CA ALA A 68 -14.22 -1.22 2.34
C ALA A 68 -14.12 -0.37 3.61
N VAL A 69 -12.92 0.14 3.92
CA VAL A 69 -12.71 1.03 5.07
C VAL A 69 -13.35 2.40 4.83
N HIS A 70 -13.21 2.95 3.63
CA HIS A 70 -13.87 4.21 3.25
C HIS A 70 -15.38 4.12 3.44
N GLN A 71 -16.01 3.05 2.93
CA GLN A 71 -17.46 2.84 3.06
C GLN A 71 -17.89 2.67 4.52
N ALA A 72 -17.09 1.95 5.34
CA ALA A 72 -17.38 1.80 6.76
C ALA A 72 -17.41 3.15 7.50
N TYR A 73 -16.43 4.02 7.24
CA TYR A 73 -16.41 5.37 7.82
C TYR A 73 -17.53 6.26 7.28
N ARG A 74 -17.89 6.13 6.00
CA ARG A 74 -19.04 6.82 5.42
C ARG A 74 -20.34 6.45 6.14
N ASN A 75 -20.58 5.16 6.33
CA ASN A 75 -21.79 4.68 7.02
C ASN A 75 -21.88 5.23 8.46
N ILE A 76 -20.72 5.34 9.16
CA ILE A 76 -20.67 5.93 10.51
C ILE A 76 -21.02 7.42 10.44
N ALA A 77 -20.44 8.16 9.49
CA ALA A 77 -20.71 9.59 9.33
C ALA A 77 -22.18 9.86 8.97
N ASP A 78 -22.74 9.07 8.07
CA ASP A 78 -24.14 9.16 7.64
C ASP A 78 -25.10 8.88 8.81
N THR A 79 -24.81 7.83 9.62
CA THR A 79 -25.60 7.51 10.81
C THR A 79 -25.53 8.65 11.83
N ALA A 80 -24.35 9.22 12.06
CA ALA A 80 -24.17 10.34 12.98
C ALA A 80 -24.89 11.62 12.50
N ALA A 81 -24.87 11.90 11.19
CA ALA A 81 -25.58 13.03 10.59
C ALA A 81 -27.10 12.86 10.70
N HIS A 82 -27.61 11.66 10.42
CA HIS A 82 -29.03 11.34 10.60
C HIS A 82 -29.50 11.55 12.06
N ALA A 83 -28.67 11.11 13.02
CA ALA A 83 -28.96 11.30 14.44
C ALA A 83 -29.04 12.78 14.85
N ARG A 84 -28.34 13.67 14.12
CA ARG A 84 -28.39 15.13 14.33
C ARG A 84 -29.42 15.84 13.47
N GLY A 85 -30.18 15.10 12.64
CA GLY A 85 -31.15 15.67 11.69
C GLY A 85 -30.49 16.40 10.50
N GLU A 86 -29.24 16.14 10.23
CA GLU A 86 -28.51 16.74 9.12
C GLU A 86 -28.76 15.97 7.82
N ARG A 87 -28.84 16.70 6.69
CA ARG A 87 -28.94 16.09 5.37
C ARG A 87 -27.55 15.62 4.93
N VAL A 88 -27.38 14.32 4.73
CA VAL A 88 -26.12 13.76 4.23
C VAL A 88 -26.03 14.00 2.73
N VAL A 89 -25.01 14.72 2.30
CA VAL A 89 -24.68 14.86 0.89
C VAL A 89 -23.75 13.70 0.52
N GLY A 90 -24.22 12.81 -0.38
CA GLY A 90 -23.39 11.72 -0.87
C GLY A 90 -22.23 12.22 -1.72
N PHE A 91 -21.00 11.85 -1.37
CA PHE A 91 -19.82 12.06 -2.23
C PHE A 91 -19.51 10.75 -2.94
N PRO A 92 -19.62 10.69 -4.28
CA PRO A 92 -19.21 9.49 -5.03
C PRO A 92 -17.69 9.32 -4.97
N LEU A 93 -17.23 8.07 -4.89
CA LEU A 93 -15.83 7.75 -5.16
C LEU A 93 -15.51 8.11 -6.62
N ARG A 94 -14.49 8.94 -6.83
CA ARG A 94 -14.00 9.29 -8.16
C ARG A 94 -12.53 8.96 -8.26
N ALA A 95 -12.13 8.36 -9.39
CA ALA A 95 -10.72 8.27 -9.73
C ALA A 95 -10.17 9.68 -10.03
N ALA A 96 -8.92 9.94 -9.65
CA ALA A 96 -8.30 11.26 -9.82
C ALA A 96 -8.17 11.70 -11.30
N ASP A 97 -8.35 10.79 -12.25
CA ASP A 97 -8.19 11.04 -13.69
C ASP A 97 -9.46 11.55 -14.39
N ASP A 98 -10.61 11.67 -13.70
CA ASP A 98 -11.78 12.32 -14.27
C ASP A 98 -11.55 13.85 -14.37
N ARG A 99 -10.80 14.27 -15.40
CA ARG A 99 -10.71 15.66 -15.79
C ARG A 99 -12.09 16.13 -16.22
N ASP A 100 -12.53 17.23 -15.66
CA ASP A 100 -13.73 17.97 -15.96
C ASP A 100 -14.13 17.90 -17.45
N ALA A 101 -15.16 17.12 -17.75
CA ALA A 101 -15.94 17.25 -18.94
C ALA A 101 -17.25 17.95 -18.56
N SER A 102 -17.17 19.23 -18.21
CA SER A 102 -18.33 20.11 -18.13
C SER A 102 -18.14 21.32 -19.03
N SER A 103 -18.48 21.17 -20.28
CA SER A 103 -19.05 22.30 -21.03
C SER A 103 -19.88 21.78 -22.20
N ALA A 104 -21.17 21.97 -22.05
CA ALA A 104 -22.15 22.39 -23.04
C ALA A 104 -22.19 21.69 -24.41
N GLY A 105 -23.35 21.26 -24.76
CA GLY A 105 -23.75 21.20 -26.18
C GLY A 105 -24.81 20.16 -26.47
N THR A 106 -26.03 20.63 -26.40
CA THR A 106 -27.24 20.01 -26.96
C THR A 106 -27.05 19.52 -28.41
N ALA A 107 -27.66 18.39 -28.70
CA ALA A 107 -28.45 18.08 -29.90
C ALA A 107 -28.00 16.88 -30.75
N ALA A 108 -29.03 16.12 -31.00
CA ALA A 108 -29.36 15.33 -32.17
C ALA A 108 -28.97 13.86 -32.25
N ARG A 109 -30.04 13.08 -32.13
CA ARG A 109 -30.19 11.68 -32.53
C ARG A 109 -29.86 11.52 -34.02
N THR A 110 -29.16 10.45 -34.37
CA THR A 110 -29.50 9.64 -35.56
C THR A 110 -28.99 8.20 -35.32
N ASP A 111 -29.90 7.27 -35.56
CA ASP A 111 -29.66 5.82 -35.65
C ASP A 111 -28.69 5.47 -36.76
N SER A 112 -27.79 4.54 -36.53
CA SER A 112 -27.50 3.48 -37.51
C SER A 112 -26.66 2.37 -36.85
N ALA A 113 -27.20 1.17 -36.89
CA ALA A 113 -26.53 -0.07 -36.55
C ALA A 113 -25.43 -0.37 -37.57
N GLN A 114 -24.25 -0.77 -37.09
CA GLN A 114 -23.39 -1.69 -37.82
C GLN A 114 -22.46 -2.45 -36.86
N SER A 115 -22.51 -3.75 -36.99
CA SER A 115 -21.67 -4.75 -36.37
C SER A 115 -20.19 -4.56 -36.78
N ALA A 116 -19.30 -4.65 -35.83
CA ALA A 116 -17.94 -5.13 -36.05
C ALA A 116 -17.35 -5.64 -34.74
N ASP A 117 -17.03 -6.91 -34.75
CA ASP A 117 -16.10 -7.64 -33.95
C ASP A 117 -14.77 -6.86 -33.79
N GLU A 118 -14.47 -6.45 -32.58
CA GLU A 118 -13.12 -6.12 -32.15
C GLU A 118 -12.97 -6.45 -30.68
N THR A 119 -12.36 -7.62 -30.42
CA THR A 119 -11.69 -7.98 -29.19
C THR A 119 -10.63 -6.93 -28.88
N LYS A 120 -11.02 -5.81 -28.29
CA LYS A 120 -10.08 -4.86 -27.67
C LYS A 120 -9.75 -5.36 -26.27
N THR A 121 -8.65 -6.11 -26.16
CA THR A 121 -7.86 -6.20 -24.94
C THR A 121 -7.66 -4.78 -24.42
N ARG A 122 -8.39 -4.41 -23.36
CA ARG A 122 -8.11 -3.17 -22.63
C ARG A 122 -6.78 -3.38 -21.90
N ASP A 123 -5.73 -2.86 -22.51
CA ASP A 123 -4.39 -2.85 -21.97
C ASP A 123 -4.36 -1.92 -20.74
N PHE A 124 -4.20 -2.51 -19.54
CA PHE A 124 -3.94 -1.76 -18.30
C PHE A 124 -2.53 -1.15 -18.26
N SER A 125 -1.65 -1.45 -19.21
CA SER A 125 -0.38 -0.75 -19.40
C SER A 125 -0.61 0.72 -19.76
N GLY A 126 -1.82 1.07 -20.21
CA GLY A 126 -2.28 2.43 -20.48
C GLY A 126 -2.72 3.22 -19.26
N ILE A 127 -2.72 2.63 -18.02
CA ILE A 127 -2.62 3.42 -16.81
C ILE A 127 -1.15 3.83 -16.71
N ALA A 128 -0.76 4.79 -17.56
CA ALA A 128 0.50 5.46 -17.45
C ALA A 128 0.61 5.87 -15.97
N ILE A 129 1.61 5.34 -15.28
CA ILE A 129 2.16 6.07 -14.14
C ILE A 129 2.45 7.44 -14.72
N PRO A 130 1.73 8.52 -14.35
CA PRO A 130 2.03 9.80 -14.92
C PRO A 130 3.49 10.03 -14.66
N THR A 131 4.31 9.96 -15.70
CA THR A 131 5.65 10.51 -15.66
C THR A 131 5.44 11.91 -15.16
N VAL A 132 5.77 12.12 -13.86
CA VAL A 132 5.77 13.41 -13.17
C VAL A 132 4.93 14.44 -13.92
N ALA A 133 3.61 14.46 -13.65
CA ALA A 133 2.83 15.64 -14.00
C ALA A 133 3.56 16.78 -13.31
N GLU A 134 3.97 17.79 -14.08
CA GLU A 134 4.59 18.99 -13.52
C GLU A 134 3.73 19.46 -12.36
N PRO A 135 4.32 19.78 -11.19
CA PRO A 135 3.55 20.27 -10.07
C PRO A 135 2.80 21.51 -10.57
N ILE A 136 1.48 21.50 -10.50
CA ILE A 136 0.69 22.73 -10.58
C ILE A 136 1.03 23.47 -9.28
N ALA A 137 2.16 24.16 -9.31
CA ALA A 137 2.54 25.08 -8.28
C ALA A 137 1.75 26.35 -8.58
N ASP A 138 0.68 26.59 -7.86
CA ASP A 138 0.15 27.93 -7.70
C ASP A 138 1.19 28.72 -6.88
N PHE A 139 2.05 29.42 -7.59
CA PHE A 139 2.97 30.37 -6.99
C PHE A 139 2.23 31.70 -6.81
N VAL A 140 2.01 32.10 -5.59
CA VAL A 140 1.66 33.46 -5.24
C VAL A 140 2.96 34.16 -4.85
N ASP A 141 3.36 35.20 -5.61
CA ASP A 141 4.57 36.00 -5.40
C ASP A 141 5.89 35.19 -5.34
N GLY A 142 6.05 34.14 -6.18
CA GLY A 142 7.29 33.37 -6.26
C GLY A 142 7.60 32.52 -5.05
N ARG A 143 6.65 32.36 -4.13
CA ARG A 143 6.72 31.43 -2.98
C ARG A 143 5.68 30.33 -3.15
N PRO A 144 6.00 29.07 -2.83
CA PRO A 144 4.99 28.02 -2.81
C PRO A 144 3.87 28.45 -1.86
N SER A 145 2.65 28.51 -2.37
CA SER A 145 1.47 28.78 -1.56
C SER A 145 1.34 27.62 -0.57
N LEU A 146 1.62 27.90 0.68
CA LEU A 146 1.30 27.01 1.81
C LEU A 146 -0.23 27.05 2.05
N THR A 147 -1.02 26.79 1.00
CA THR A 147 -2.43 26.54 1.19
C THR A 147 -2.53 25.23 1.94
N CYS A 148 -2.88 25.31 3.21
CA CYS A 148 -3.22 24.16 4.03
C CYS A 148 -4.15 23.26 3.20
N SER A 149 -3.68 22.08 2.85
CA SER A 149 -4.47 21.08 2.12
C SER A 149 -5.81 20.92 2.84
N LYS A 150 -6.93 21.15 2.12
CA LYS A 150 -8.27 20.86 2.64
C LYS A 150 -8.59 19.36 2.55
N ALA A 151 -7.56 18.52 2.32
CA ALA A 151 -7.73 17.07 2.30
C ALA A 151 -8.21 16.60 3.68
N GLY A 152 -9.16 15.69 3.69
CA GLY A 152 -9.62 14.98 4.88
C GLY A 152 -8.64 13.89 5.29
N PRO A 153 -9.01 13.02 6.24
CA PRO A 153 -8.24 11.82 6.53
C PRO A 153 -7.95 11.02 5.26
N LEU A 154 -6.72 10.54 5.11
CA LEU A 154 -6.37 9.64 4.01
C LEU A 154 -6.57 8.19 4.42
N ILE A 155 -7.08 7.36 3.51
CA ILE A 155 -7.25 5.92 3.73
C ILE A 155 -6.30 5.19 2.79
N LEU A 156 -5.38 4.41 3.34
CA LEU A 156 -4.38 3.65 2.60
C LEU A 156 -4.67 2.15 2.67
N GLY A 157 -4.98 1.54 1.53
CA GLY A 157 -5.04 0.11 1.33
C GLY A 157 -3.75 -0.41 0.68
N CYS A 158 -3.25 -1.55 1.14
CA CYS A 158 -2.09 -2.22 0.55
C CYS A 158 -2.32 -3.72 0.47
N ASP A 159 -1.81 -4.34 -0.60
CA ASP A 159 -1.72 -5.79 -0.74
C ASP A 159 -0.40 -6.19 -1.37
N SER A 160 0.12 -7.38 -1.02
CA SER A 160 1.44 -7.83 -1.47
C SER A 160 1.40 -9.28 -1.94
N MET A 161 2.10 -9.58 -3.05
CA MET A 161 2.28 -10.92 -3.59
C MET A 161 3.73 -11.12 -4.00
N PHE A 162 4.26 -12.30 -3.72
CA PHE A 162 5.58 -12.72 -4.16
C PHE A 162 5.45 -13.63 -5.38
N LEU A 163 6.18 -13.32 -6.44
CA LEU A 163 6.24 -14.06 -7.69
C LEU A 163 7.61 -14.74 -7.81
N LEU A 164 7.61 -16.05 -7.97
CA LEU A 164 8.80 -16.85 -8.25
C LEU A 164 8.49 -17.84 -9.36
N ASN A 165 9.33 -17.89 -10.40
CA ASN A 165 9.19 -18.81 -11.53
C ASN A 165 7.78 -18.81 -12.20
N GLY A 166 7.11 -17.65 -12.21
CA GLY A 166 5.77 -17.51 -12.79
C GLY A 166 4.62 -17.88 -11.83
N GLU A 167 4.92 -18.33 -10.61
CA GLU A 167 3.93 -18.67 -9.59
C GLU A 167 3.85 -17.61 -8.48
N CYS A 168 2.62 -17.27 -8.08
CA CYS A 168 2.37 -16.34 -6.97
C CYS A 168 2.33 -17.10 -5.64
N TYR A 169 3.20 -16.72 -4.72
CA TYR A 169 3.26 -17.28 -3.38
C TYR A 169 2.56 -16.37 -2.37
N GLY A 170 1.41 -16.81 -1.86
CA GLY A 170 0.79 -16.23 -0.68
C GLY A 170 1.45 -16.73 0.61
N LYS A 171 0.73 -16.67 1.74
CA LYS A 171 1.16 -17.29 3.00
C LYS A 171 1.18 -18.81 2.89
N PRO A 172 2.20 -19.51 3.40
CA PRO A 172 2.27 -20.98 3.31
C PRO A 172 1.31 -21.69 4.26
N HIS A 173 1.05 -21.13 5.44
CA HIS A 173 0.21 -21.69 6.51
C HIS A 173 0.61 -23.08 7.02
N SER A 174 1.63 -23.71 6.48
CA SER A 174 2.19 -24.97 6.97
C SER A 174 3.71 -25.01 6.77
N GLU A 175 4.38 -25.80 7.61
CA GLU A 175 5.82 -25.98 7.53
C GLU A 175 6.27 -26.69 6.25
N GLU A 176 5.48 -27.63 5.76
CA GLU A 176 5.77 -28.40 4.54
C GLU A 176 5.80 -27.47 3.34
N VAL A 177 4.78 -26.60 3.18
CA VAL A 177 4.68 -25.64 2.11
C VAL A 177 5.78 -24.58 2.23
N ALA A 178 6.09 -24.13 3.45
CA ALA A 178 7.18 -23.18 3.67
C ALA A 178 8.54 -23.79 3.26
N ARG A 179 8.79 -25.06 3.63
CA ARG A 179 10.01 -25.80 3.29
C ARG A 179 10.20 -25.94 1.78
N GLU A 180 9.15 -26.33 1.08
CA GLU A 180 9.17 -26.44 -0.38
C GLU A 180 9.49 -25.11 -1.04
N ARG A 181 8.83 -24.03 -0.62
CA ARG A 181 9.05 -22.69 -1.15
C ARG A 181 10.45 -22.16 -0.87
N LEU A 182 10.94 -22.31 0.35
CA LEU A 182 12.29 -21.89 0.72
C LEU A 182 13.35 -22.64 -0.10
N ARG A 183 13.16 -23.92 -0.39
CA ARG A 183 14.04 -24.67 -1.29
C ARG A 183 14.01 -24.13 -2.72
N ALA A 184 12.84 -23.75 -3.23
CA ALA A 184 12.67 -23.18 -4.55
C ALA A 184 13.28 -21.75 -4.65
N MET A 185 13.33 -21.02 -3.54
CA MET A 185 13.88 -19.66 -3.47
C MET A 185 15.41 -19.64 -3.36
N ARG A 186 16.03 -20.68 -2.85
CA ARG A 186 17.50 -20.81 -2.68
C ARG A 186 18.23 -20.51 -3.98
N GLY A 187 19.12 -19.50 -3.99
CA GLY A 187 19.88 -19.07 -5.16
C GLY A 187 19.03 -18.52 -6.31
N ALA A 188 17.73 -18.37 -6.10
CA ALA A 188 16.81 -17.90 -7.13
C ALA A 188 16.59 -16.39 -7.06
N THR A 189 15.97 -15.86 -8.11
CA THR A 189 15.50 -14.47 -8.18
C THR A 189 13.99 -14.45 -8.22
N GLY A 190 13.38 -13.67 -7.33
CA GLY A 190 11.93 -13.50 -7.27
C GLY A 190 11.53 -12.03 -7.29
N GLU A 191 10.26 -11.76 -7.50
CA GLU A 191 9.69 -10.41 -7.50
C GLU A 191 8.64 -10.27 -6.42
N LEU A 192 8.73 -9.22 -5.60
CA LEU A 192 7.66 -8.86 -4.70
C LEU A 192 6.94 -7.61 -5.22
N TRP A 193 5.64 -7.77 -5.39
CA TRP A 193 4.73 -6.74 -5.84
C TRP A 193 3.86 -6.27 -4.69
N THR A 194 3.72 -4.95 -4.53
CA THR A 194 2.83 -4.36 -3.52
C THR A 194 1.97 -3.28 -4.16
N GLY A 195 0.67 -3.53 -4.18
CA GLY A 195 -0.35 -2.58 -4.60
C GLY A 195 -0.68 -1.57 -3.49
N HIS A 196 -0.96 -0.35 -3.89
CA HIS A 196 -1.37 0.73 -3.00
C HIS A 196 -2.61 1.42 -3.57
N CYS A 197 -3.56 1.72 -2.71
CA CYS A 197 -4.70 2.57 -3.01
C CYS A 197 -4.85 3.61 -1.92
N LEU A 198 -4.83 4.88 -2.29
CA LEU A 198 -4.98 6.00 -1.37
C LEU A 198 -6.27 6.75 -1.70
N ILE A 199 -7.14 6.93 -0.72
CA ILE A 199 -8.42 7.65 -0.84
C ILE A 199 -8.41 8.85 0.10
N ASP A 200 -8.70 10.03 -0.42
CA ASP A 200 -9.06 11.20 0.40
C ASP A 200 -10.51 11.08 0.84
N PHE A 201 -10.72 10.92 2.14
CA PHE A 201 -12.06 10.71 2.70
C PHE A 201 -13.01 11.88 2.43
N ALA A 202 -12.50 13.11 2.43
CA ALA A 202 -13.33 14.30 2.28
C ALA A 202 -13.86 14.45 0.84
N SER A 203 -13.02 14.28 -0.16
CA SER A 203 -13.39 14.44 -1.57
C SER A 203 -13.84 13.15 -2.25
N GLY A 204 -13.49 11.99 -1.68
CA GLY A 204 -13.66 10.68 -2.31
C GLY A 204 -12.72 10.44 -3.49
N ARG A 205 -11.74 11.33 -3.74
CA ARG A 205 -10.72 11.11 -4.78
C ARG A 205 -9.86 9.93 -4.41
N MET A 206 -9.57 9.10 -5.41
CA MET A 206 -8.78 7.87 -5.25
C MET A 206 -7.61 7.87 -6.24
N VAL A 207 -6.44 7.49 -5.76
CA VAL A 207 -5.24 7.24 -6.55
C VAL A 207 -4.66 5.88 -6.18
N ARG A 208 -4.02 5.22 -7.13
CA ARG A 208 -3.50 3.87 -6.93
C ARG A 208 -2.23 3.64 -7.75
N GLY A 209 -1.45 2.65 -7.33
CA GLY A 209 -0.24 2.23 -8.02
C GLY A 209 0.34 0.99 -7.39
N ALA A 210 1.27 0.36 -8.07
CA ALA A 210 2.02 -0.77 -7.57
C ALA A 210 3.52 -0.45 -7.49
N SER A 211 4.19 -1.02 -6.50
CA SER A 211 5.65 -1.09 -6.43
C SER A 211 6.10 -2.52 -6.70
N LYS A 212 7.22 -2.65 -7.38
CA LYS A 212 7.92 -3.91 -7.60
C LYS A 212 9.32 -3.82 -7.02
N ALA A 213 9.75 -4.88 -6.36
CA ALA A 213 11.15 -5.10 -6.00
C ALA A 213 11.57 -6.50 -6.45
N THR A 214 12.79 -6.60 -7.00
CA THR A 214 13.42 -7.87 -7.35
C THR A 214 14.36 -8.27 -6.23
N LEU A 215 14.27 -9.51 -5.76
CA LEU A 215 15.08 -10.06 -4.69
C LEU A 215 15.94 -11.18 -5.23
N HIS A 216 17.22 -11.15 -4.88
CA HIS A 216 18.17 -12.22 -5.17
C HIS A 216 18.48 -12.96 -3.87
N PHE A 217 18.09 -14.23 -3.80
CA PHE A 217 18.30 -15.06 -2.62
C PHE A 217 19.68 -15.72 -2.67
N CYS A 218 20.35 -15.79 -1.55
CA CYS A 218 21.62 -16.49 -1.42
C CYS A 218 21.44 -18.02 -1.45
N GLU A 219 22.57 -18.73 -1.61
CA GLU A 219 22.62 -20.16 -1.34
C GLU A 219 22.64 -20.37 0.19
N TYR A 220 21.65 -21.08 0.70
CA TYR A 220 21.52 -21.46 2.12
C TYR A 220 21.24 -22.95 2.25
N SER A 221 21.62 -23.54 3.38
CA SER A 221 21.52 -24.98 3.61
C SER A 221 20.12 -25.44 3.98
N ASP A 222 19.83 -26.74 3.88
CA ASP A 222 18.61 -27.33 4.42
C ASP A 222 18.50 -27.12 5.95
N LEU A 223 19.64 -27.07 6.65
CA LEU A 223 19.65 -26.77 8.08
C LEU A 223 19.17 -25.35 8.37
N ASP A 224 19.56 -24.36 7.53
CA ASP A 224 19.09 -22.98 7.65
C ASP A 224 17.58 -22.91 7.43
N ILE A 225 17.05 -23.65 6.43
CA ILE A 225 15.62 -23.74 6.17
C ILE A 225 14.86 -24.26 7.40
N GLU A 226 15.31 -25.39 7.98
CA GLU A 226 14.62 -25.99 9.13
C GLU A 226 14.67 -25.07 10.36
N ARG A 227 15.80 -24.40 10.60
CA ARG A 227 15.93 -23.44 11.69
C ARG A 227 15.07 -22.20 11.48
N TYR A 228 14.96 -21.73 10.24
CA TYR A 228 14.11 -20.60 9.91
C TYR A 228 12.61 -20.95 10.09
N ILE A 229 12.18 -22.12 9.62
CA ILE A 229 10.82 -22.61 9.82
C ILE A 229 10.50 -22.74 11.32
N ALA A 230 11.44 -23.24 12.11
CA ALA A 230 11.27 -23.41 13.56
C ALA A 230 11.03 -22.08 14.31
N THR A 231 11.39 -20.93 13.73
CA THR A 231 11.04 -19.61 14.29
C THR A 231 9.54 -19.27 14.15
N GLY A 232 8.83 -19.94 13.26
CA GLY A 232 7.44 -19.63 12.90
C GLY A 232 7.29 -18.42 11.99
N GLU A 233 8.33 -17.62 11.79
CA GLU A 233 8.27 -16.37 10.99
C GLU A 233 7.80 -16.59 9.57
N PRO A 234 8.31 -17.59 8.79
CA PRO A 234 7.93 -17.75 7.39
C PRO A 234 6.47 -18.16 7.16
N LEU A 235 5.76 -18.65 8.21
CA LEU A 235 4.44 -19.27 8.05
C LEU A 235 3.32 -18.25 7.82
N GLU A 236 3.49 -17.02 8.29
CA GLU A 236 2.44 -16.00 8.32
C GLU A 236 2.68 -14.83 7.35
N VAL A 237 3.65 -14.96 6.45
CA VAL A 237 4.03 -13.91 5.51
C VAL A 237 3.95 -14.37 4.05
N ALA A 238 3.61 -13.46 3.12
CA ALA A 238 3.62 -13.73 1.69
C ALA A 238 5.04 -14.04 1.23
N GLY A 239 5.20 -15.11 0.43
CA GLY A 239 6.51 -15.55 -0.04
C GLY A 239 7.32 -16.33 0.96
N SER A 240 6.83 -16.55 2.19
CA SER A 240 7.51 -17.33 3.23
C SER A 240 8.85 -16.74 3.69
N PHE A 241 9.04 -15.42 3.61
CA PHE A 241 10.21 -14.71 4.11
C PHE A 241 9.85 -13.29 4.59
N THR A 242 10.70 -12.72 5.44
CA THR A 242 10.65 -11.29 5.80
C THR A 242 11.98 -10.64 5.46
N LEU A 243 11.97 -9.36 5.15
CA LEU A 243 13.18 -8.56 4.99
C LEU A 243 13.67 -8.04 6.35
N GLU A 244 12.72 -7.68 7.20
CA GLU A 244 12.95 -7.02 8.51
C GLU A 244 13.20 -7.98 9.67
N GLY A 245 13.14 -9.29 9.42
CA GLY A 245 13.29 -10.34 10.43
C GLY A 245 14.44 -11.30 10.12
N PHE A 246 14.29 -12.56 10.55
CA PHE A 246 15.31 -13.60 10.34
C PHE A 246 15.55 -13.92 8.87
N GLY A 247 14.50 -13.79 8.03
CA GLY A 247 14.56 -14.05 6.59
C GLY A 247 15.48 -13.08 5.84
N GLY A 248 15.73 -11.88 6.38
CA GLY A 248 16.60 -10.88 5.76
C GLY A 248 18.03 -11.36 5.52
N ALA A 249 18.51 -12.31 6.31
CA ALA A 249 19.85 -12.90 6.16
C ALA A 249 19.99 -13.79 4.90
N PHE A 250 18.88 -14.17 4.27
CA PHE A 250 18.84 -15.03 3.08
C PHE A 250 18.71 -14.24 1.77
N ILE A 251 18.75 -12.89 1.82
CA ILE A 251 18.64 -12.02 0.67
C ILE A 251 19.98 -11.35 0.40
N ASP A 252 20.61 -11.67 -0.72
CA ASP A 252 21.93 -11.11 -1.11
C ASP A 252 21.81 -9.68 -1.59
N SER A 253 20.76 -9.39 -2.38
CA SER A 253 20.56 -8.05 -2.95
C SER A 253 19.12 -7.80 -3.34
N ILE A 254 18.79 -6.51 -3.46
CA ILE A 254 17.46 -6.02 -3.81
C ILE A 254 17.62 -4.97 -4.91
N GLU A 255 16.79 -5.08 -5.95
CA GLU A 255 16.56 -4.02 -6.93
C GLU A 255 15.17 -3.43 -6.74
N GLY A 256 15.06 -2.14 -6.51
CA GLY A 256 13.79 -1.45 -6.25
C GLY A 256 13.64 -0.94 -4.83
N ASP A 257 12.40 -0.78 -4.35
CA ASP A 257 12.12 -0.22 -3.03
C ASP A 257 12.03 -1.30 -1.94
N PRO A 258 12.95 -1.32 -0.97
CA PRO A 258 12.93 -2.31 0.11
C PRO A 258 11.68 -2.20 1.01
N HIS A 259 11.10 -0.99 1.19
CA HIS A 259 9.88 -0.85 1.98
C HIS A 259 8.68 -1.53 1.29
N GLY A 260 8.67 -1.57 -0.05
CA GLY A 260 7.67 -2.31 -0.81
C GLY A 260 7.69 -3.80 -0.50
N ILE A 261 8.88 -4.37 -0.19
CA ILE A 261 9.03 -5.78 0.23
C ILE A 261 8.35 -6.02 1.58
N ILE A 262 8.52 -5.11 2.52
CA ILE A 262 7.85 -5.16 3.84
C ILE A 262 6.32 -4.98 3.71
N GLY A 263 5.87 -4.51 2.54
CA GLY A 263 4.46 -4.45 2.17
C GLY A 263 3.86 -3.06 2.08
N LEU A 264 4.69 -1.99 2.12
CA LEU A 264 4.27 -0.60 1.93
C LEU A 264 5.43 0.23 1.38
N SER A 265 5.37 0.63 0.11
CA SER A 265 6.37 1.50 -0.51
C SER A 265 6.18 2.95 -0.06
N LEU A 266 7.10 3.47 0.75
CA LEU A 266 7.09 4.87 1.18
C LEU A 266 7.24 5.85 0.00
N PRO A 267 8.17 5.64 -0.97
CA PRO A 267 8.27 6.51 -2.13
C PRO A 267 6.99 6.54 -2.99
N LEU A 268 6.32 5.39 -3.17
CA LEU A 268 5.07 5.34 -3.91
C LEU A 268 3.94 6.02 -3.13
N ALA A 269 3.78 5.71 -1.83
CA ALA A 269 2.77 6.34 -0.99
C ALA A 269 2.89 7.87 -0.98
N ARG A 270 4.14 8.41 -0.93
CA ARG A 270 4.40 9.84 -1.03
C ARG A 270 3.94 10.41 -2.39
N ARG A 271 4.24 9.73 -3.51
CA ARG A 271 3.78 10.18 -4.83
C ARG A 271 2.26 10.17 -4.96
N LEU A 272 1.60 9.15 -4.41
CA LEU A 272 0.13 9.07 -4.40
C LEU A 272 -0.49 10.17 -3.54
N ALA A 273 0.09 10.49 -2.36
CA ALA A 273 -0.36 11.60 -1.54
C ALA A 273 -0.26 12.93 -2.30
N ALA A 274 0.86 13.17 -2.99
CA ALA A 274 1.05 14.37 -3.81
C ALA A 274 -0.01 14.50 -4.93
N GLN A 275 -0.43 13.40 -5.57
CA GLN A 275 -1.51 13.41 -6.56
C GLN A 275 -2.87 13.83 -5.96
N LEU A 276 -3.07 13.60 -4.66
CA LEU A 276 -4.24 14.08 -3.92
C LEU A 276 -4.06 15.53 -3.39
N GLY A 277 -2.91 16.16 -3.65
CA GLY A 277 -2.58 17.49 -3.16
C GLY A 277 -2.15 17.52 -1.69
N VAL A 278 -1.63 16.40 -1.18
CA VAL A 278 -1.16 16.27 0.20
C VAL A 278 0.37 16.17 0.20
N GLU A 279 1.01 17.09 0.91
CA GLU A 279 2.44 17.00 1.18
C GLU A 279 2.70 15.87 2.19
N TRP A 280 3.75 15.07 1.93
CA TRP A 280 4.07 13.93 2.79
C TRP A 280 4.31 14.34 4.25
N THR A 281 4.90 15.49 4.46
CA THR A 281 5.18 16.05 5.78
C THR A 281 3.94 16.46 6.57
N ASP A 282 2.81 16.69 5.90
CA ASP A 282 1.53 16.96 6.57
C ASP A 282 0.96 15.73 7.28
N LEU A 283 1.48 14.55 6.97
CA LEU A 283 1.08 13.30 7.63
C LEU A 283 1.88 13.02 8.90
N TRP A 284 3.01 13.72 9.11
CA TRP A 284 3.87 13.46 10.27
C TRP A 284 3.18 13.82 11.58
N ASN A 285 3.07 12.82 12.44
CA ASN A 285 2.45 12.92 13.77
C ASN A 285 3.24 12.18 14.85
N VAL A 286 4.45 11.73 14.54
CA VAL A 286 5.39 11.05 15.43
C VAL A 286 6.61 11.93 15.61
N THR A 287 7.03 12.11 16.86
CA THR A 287 8.24 12.87 17.19
C THR A 287 9.45 11.93 17.29
N ARG A 288 10.66 12.52 17.31
CA ARG A 288 11.89 11.75 17.52
C ARG A 288 11.89 11.02 18.87
N SER A 289 11.31 11.63 19.90
CA SER A 289 11.16 11.01 21.22
C SER A 289 10.23 9.79 21.21
N ASP A 290 9.20 9.80 20.35
CA ASP A 290 8.31 8.64 20.20
C ASP A 290 9.01 7.47 19.50
N LEU A 291 9.93 7.78 18.56
CA LEU A 291 10.71 6.77 17.83
C LEU A 291 11.81 6.13 18.69
N ALA A 292 12.29 6.83 19.70
CA ALA A 292 13.32 6.37 20.61
C ALA A 292 12.95 6.74 22.06
N PRO A 293 11.92 6.10 22.63
CA PRO A 293 11.40 6.47 23.96
C PRO A 293 12.43 6.30 25.08
N ASP A 294 13.41 5.42 24.92
CA ASP A 294 14.48 5.19 25.88
C ASP A 294 15.70 6.11 25.68
N ALA A 295 15.70 6.95 24.66
CA ALA A 295 16.79 7.86 24.40
C ALA A 295 16.66 9.12 25.27
N GLU A 296 17.62 9.31 26.19
CA GLU A 296 17.77 10.61 26.85
C GLU A 296 18.39 11.62 25.89
N TYR A 297 17.78 12.79 25.79
CA TYR A 297 18.26 13.90 24.99
C TYR A 297 18.86 14.98 25.87
N ASP A 298 19.96 15.57 25.41
CA ASP A 298 20.52 16.77 26.04
C ASP A 298 19.57 17.96 25.82
N ALA A 299 19.07 18.54 26.89
CA ALA A 299 18.09 19.62 26.85
C ALA A 299 18.58 20.92 26.16
N LYS A 300 19.89 21.07 26.00
CA LYS A 300 20.48 22.28 25.38
C LYS A 300 20.81 22.10 23.91
N THR A 301 21.22 20.89 23.52
CA THR A 301 21.68 20.59 22.14
C THR A 301 20.68 19.79 21.33
N GLY A 302 19.67 19.19 21.95
CA GLY A 302 18.74 18.24 21.31
C GLY A 302 19.43 16.98 20.81
N ALA A 303 20.70 16.74 21.16
CA ALA A 303 21.43 15.54 20.78
C ALA A 303 21.02 14.37 21.68
N ALA A 304 20.86 13.19 21.08
CA ALA A 304 20.63 11.97 21.85
C ALA A 304 21.88 11.66 22.70
N LYS A 305 21.69 11.45 23.99
CA LYS A 305 22.74 10.90 24.84
C LYS A 305 23.00 9.46 24.43
N PRO A 306 24.26 8.98 24.48
CA PRO A 306 24.54 7.58 24.23
C PRO A 306 23.76 6.74 25.25
N LEU A 307 23.00 5.76 24.75
CA LEU A 307 22.34 4.78 25.62
C LEU A 307 23.40 4.08 26.44
N PRO A 308 23.17 3.87 27.76
CA PRO A 308 24.03 3.01 28.53
C PRO A 308 24.09 1.64 27.86
N PRO A 309 25.26 0.96 27.85
CA PRO A 309 25.34 -0.37 27.28
C PRO A 309 24.26 -1.23 27.95
N LYS A 310 23.30 -1.73 27.15
CA LYS A 310 22.35 -2.73 27.65
C LYS A 310 23.21 -3.89 28.12
N GLU A 311 23.19 -4.16 29.42
CA GLU A 311 23.69 -5.42 29.92
C GLU A 311 22.97 -6.48 29.09
N LEU A 312 23.72 -7.20 28.26
CA LEU A 312 23.24 -8.38 27.57
C LEU A 312 22.85 -9.36 28.68
N SER A 313 21.58 -9.34 29.02
CA SER A 313 20.99 -10.40 29.82
C SER A 313 21.25 -11.68 29.01
N LEU A 314 22.24 -12.43 29.46
CA LEU A 314 22.50 -13.78 29.00
C LEU A 314 21.22 -14.58 29.26
N ILE A 315 20.37 -14.66 28.22
CA ILE A 315 19.33 -15.67 28.19
C ILE A 315 20.09 -16.98 28.13
N HIS A 316 20.17 -17.66 29.25
CA HIS A 316 20.65 -19.03 29.31
C HIS A 316 19.69 -19.86 28.46
N ILE A 317 20.23 -20.40 27.34
CA ILE A 317 19.63 -21.48 26.56
C ILE A 317 19.56 -22.73 27.41
#